data_26af5ca62f2ffbdd4b6396eda865cc7a
#
_entry.id   26af5ca62f2ffbdd4b6396eda865cc7a
#
_cell.length_a   1.000
_cell.length_b   1.000
_cell.length_c   1.000
_cell.angle_alpha   90.00
_cell.angle_beta   90.00
_cell.angle_gamma   90.00
#
_symmetry.space_group_name_H-M   'P 1'
#
loop_
_entity.id
_entity.type
_entity.pdbx_description
1 polymer ?
#
loop_
_entity_poly.entity_id
_entity_poly.type
_entity_poly.pdbx_seq_one_letter_code
_entity_poly.pdbx_strand_id
1 'polypeptide(L)'
;MTKKILIITDNLVDQINGVVTTYKNIEPYAARDGYSIDYINPGRYRYVDCPKYNEVKLAYPKDLDKTIQEIHPDHIHIATEGFLGLFARRYLTIHRINYNTAYHTKFPEAIKKLFGVPETFTWPMIRWFHSNSNAVLTTTKSMVEELKSHGFGNNIVTWTRGVDREIFKPTERKVNEKLVLLNVGRVSKEKNLEQFYKMNYPNCQKIQVGDGPMLKEYIKRYPDVNFVGTKCSAELAHYYQQADVFVFPSRWDTFGLVMIEAMACGTPVAAYPVQGPIDVIDNDITGVMDANLSTAIKKALDLDRENVYNKSIKWSWERAWEIFRGNLRSSK
;
A
#
# COMPACT_ATOMS: atom_id res chain seq x y z
N MET A 1 -21.34 14.04 -20.39
CA MET A 1 -21.63 14.08 -18.94
C MET A 1 -20.52 13.36 -18.23
N THR A 2 -19.97 13.93 -17.17
CA THR A 2 -18.94 13.31 -16.34
C THR A 2 -19.55 12.18 -15.53
N LYS A 3 -18.97 10.98 -15.57
CA LYS A 3 -19.42 9.83 -14.77
C LYS A 3 -18.87 9.93 -13.35
N LYS A 4 -19.69 9.59 -12.36
CA LYS A 4 -19.32 9.65 -10.95
C LYS A 4 -18.94 8.29 -10.40
N ILE A 5 -17.78 8.21 -9.77
CA ILE A 5 -17.33 7.05 -9.01
C ILE A 5 -17.39 7.40 -7.54
N LEU A 6 -18.12 6.60 -6.75
CA LEU A 6 -18.16 6.74 -5.32
C LEU A 6 -17.21 5.71 -4.68
N ILE A 7 -16.23 6.20 -3.93
CA ILE A 7 -15.33 5.39 -3.12
C ILE A 7 -15.74 5.48 -1.65
N ILE A 8 -15.98 4.33 -1.03
CA ILE A 8 -16.36 4.23 0.38
C ILE A 8 -15.18 3.61 1.14
N THR A 9 -14.65 4.33 2.12
CA THR A 9 -13.44 3.94 2.86
C THR A 9 -13.53 4.28 4.34
N ASP A 10 -12.94 3.43 5.19
CA ASP A 10 -12.80 3.67 6.63
C ASP A 10 -11.54 4.48 6.99
N ASN A 11 -10.79 4.93 5.99
CA ASN A 11 -9.65 5.81 6.16
C ASN A 11 -10.06 7.27 5.92
N LEU A 12 -9.50 8.20 6.69
CA LEU A 12 -9.62 9.63 6.38
C LEU A 12 -8.82 9.92 5.11
N VAL A 13 -9.38 10.71 4.21
CA VAL A 13 -8.72 11.06 2.92
C VAL A 13 -7.48 11.92 3.07
N ASP A 14 -7.23 12.48 4.26
CA ASP A 14 -6.03 13.26 4.57
C ASP A 14 -4.90 12.42 5.20
N GLN A 15 -5.14 11.15 5.44
CA GLN A 15 -4.12 10.24 5.98
C GLN A 15 -3.08 9.86 4.94
N ILE A 16 -1.83 9.79 5.36
CA ILE A 16 -0.73 9.25 4.54
C ILE A 16 -0.67 7.75 4.75
N ASN A 17 -1.36 6.99 3.90
CA ASN A 17 -1.29 5.53 3.86
C ASN A 17 -1.48 5.02 2.43
N GLY A 18 -1.07 3.77 2.18
CA GLY A 18 -1.08 3.18 0.84
C GLY A 18 -2.46 3.09 0.17
N VAL A 19 -3.54 2.99 0.95
CA VAL A 19 -4.92 2.94 0.42
C VAL A 19 -5.30 4.31 -0.12
N VAL A 20 -5.22 5.35 0.72
CA VAL A 20 -5.55 6.74 0.32
C VAL A 20 -4.66 7.20 -0.83
N THR A 21 -3.34 6.97 -0.73
CA THR A 21 -2.37 7.29 -1.79
C THR A 21 -2.79 6.68 -3.13
N THR A 22 -3.26 5.43 -3.13
CA THR A 22 -3.68 4.75 -4.36
C THR A 22 -4.83 5.48 -5.05
N TYR A 23 -5.89 5.83 -4.32
CA TYR A 23 -7.05 6.49 -4.92
C TYR A 23 -6.71 7.91 -5.37
N LYS A 24 -5.98 8.68 -4.56
CA LYS A 24 -5.55 10.04 -4.93
C LYS A 24 -4.70 10.08 -6.21
N ASN A 25 -3.81 9.11 -6.38
CA ASN A 25 -2.95 9.08 -7.56
C ASN A 25 -3.66 8.64 -8.85
N ILE A 26 -4.82 7.99 -8.77
CA ILE A 26 -5.62 7.69 -9.98
C ILE A 26 -6.62 8.81 -10.33
N GLU A 27 -6.90 9.76 -9.42
CA GLU A 27 -7.84 10.88 -9.67
C GLU A 27 -7.51 11.71 -10.93
N PRO A 28 -6.26 12.11 -11.19
CA PRO A 28 -5.93 12.88 -12.40
C PRO A 28 -6.25 12.12 -13.68
N TYR A 29 -6.01 10.80 -13.70
CA TYR A 29 -6.31 9.95 -14.85
C TYR A 29 -7.82 9.73 -15.00
N ALA A 30 -8.55 9.62 -13.88
CA ALA A 30 -10.00 9.58 -13.89
C ALA A 30 -10.59 10.85 -14.48
N ALA A 31 -10.13 12.02 -14.04
CA ALA A 31 -10.57 13.30 -14.55
C ALA A 31 -10.28 13.47 -16.05
N ARG A 32 -9.10 13.07 -16.50
CA ARG A 32 -8.72 13.06 -17.94
C ARG A 32 -9.70 12.23 -18.78
N ASP A 33 -10.15 11.10 -18.23
CA ASP A 33 -11.03 10.17 -18.94
C ASP A 33 -12.53 10.46 -18.71
N GLY A 34 -12.88 11.61 -18.11
CA GLY A 34 -14.26 12.07 -17.94
C GLY A 34 -14.98 11.46 -16.72
N TYR A 35 -14.23 11.06 -15.69
CA TYR A 35 -14.78 10.59 -14.42
C TYR A 35 -14.48 11.59 -13.30
N SER A 36 -15.40 11.70 -12.33
CA SER A 36 -15.15 12.34 -11.04
C SER A 36 -15.17 11.29 -9.94
N ILE A 37 -14.35 11.47 -8.91
CA ILE A 37 -14.28 10.59 -7.74
C ILE A 37 -14.79 11.35 -6.53
N ASP A 38 -15.84 10.81 -5.91
CA ASP A 38 -16.39 11.27 -4.64
C ASP A 38 -16.09 10.28 -3.53
N TYR A 39 -15.92 10.76 -2.29
CA TYR A 39 -15.60 9.93 -1.15
C TYR A 39 -16.66 9.96 -0.06
N ILE A 40 -17.01 8.76 0.44
CA ILE A 40 -17.61 8.60 1.76
C ILE A 40 -16.53 8.05 2.67
N ASN A 41 -16.16 8.83 3.69
CA ASN A 41 -15.10 8.51 4.65
C ASN A 41 -15.52 8.91 6.07
N PRO A 42 -14.79 8.49 7.12
CA PRO A 42 -15.14 8.78 8.50
C PRO A 42 -15.31 10.27 8.83
N GLY A 43 -14.64 11.17 8.13
CA GLY A 43 -14.74 12.62 8.33
C GLY A 43 -16.12 13.20 8.12
N ARG A 44 -17.03 12.47 7.47
CA ARG A 44 -18.46 12.86 7.31
C ARG A 44 -19.32 12.52 8.52
N TYR A 45 -18.81 11.73 9.47
CA TYR A 45 -19.58 11.18 10.58
C TYR A 45 -18.86 11.39 11.92
N ARG A 46 -19.56 11.11 13.02
CA ARG A 46 -18.90 10.95 14.30
C ARG A 46 -18.15 9.63 14.29
N TYR A 47 -16.88 9.65 14.68
CA TYR A 47 -16.04 8.47 14.75
C TYR A 47 -15.19 8.45 16.02
N VAL A 48 -14.70 7.27 16.34
CA VAL A 48 -13.68 7.03 17.37
C VAL A 48 -12.52 6.26 16.75
N ASP A 49 -11.34 6.40 17.34
CA ASP A 49 -10.17 5.65 16.89
C ASP A 49 -10.34 4.18 17.21
N CYS A 50 -9.94 3.31 16.27
CA CYS A 50 -9.90 1.89 16.55
C CYS A 50 -8.83 1.61 17.62
N PRO A 51 -9.18 0.93 18.74
CA PRO A 51 -8.20 0.57 19.76
C PRO A 51 -7.03 -0.20 19.15
N LYS A 52 -5.80 0.20 19.50
CA LYS A 52 -4.55 -0.38 18.99
C LYS A 52 -4.23 -0.15 17.50
N TYR A 53 -5.13 0.48 16.71
CA TYR A 53 -4.91 0.74 15.29
C TYR A 53 -5.55 2.06 14.85
N ASN A 54 -4.94 3.16 15.26
CA ASN A 54 -5.48 4.53 15.11
C ASN A 54 -5.66 4.99 13.65
N GLU A 55 -5.15 4.26 12.68
CA GLU A 55 -5.36 4.57 11.25
C GLU A 55 -6.79 4.25 10.79
N VAL A 56 -7.43 3.26 11.42
CA VAL A 56 -8.82 2.91 11.15
C VAL A 56 -9.74 3.69 12.09
N LYS A 57 -10.73 4.35 11.54
CA LYS A 57 -11.73 5.12 12.27
C LYS A 57 -13.03 4.34 12.31
N LEU A 58 -13.52 4.10 13.50
CA LEU A 58 -14.82 3.44 13.71
C LEU A 58 -15.91 4.50 13.64
N ALA A 59 -16.43 4.73 12.43
CA ALA A 59 -17.46 5.72 12.18
C ALA A 59 -18.86 5.08 12.32
N TYR A 60 -19.80 5.84 12.87
CA TYR A 60 -21.21 5.46 12.87
C TYR A 60 -21.95 6.18 11.73
N PRO A 61 -22.25 5.49 10.62
CA PRO A 61 -22.76 6.12 9.39
C PRO A 61 -24.29 6.25 9.43
N LYS A 62 -24.82 7.17 10.21
CA LYS A 62 -26.25 7.37 10.43
C LYS A 62 -26.84 7.80 9.10
N ASP A 63 -27.02 7.92 8.20
CA ASP A 63 -27.68 8.32 6.95
C ASP A 63 -26.84 8.01 5.70
N LEU A 64 -26.09 6.91 5.76
CA LEU A 64 -25.21 6.47 4.66
C LEU A 64 -26.00 6.25 3.37
N ASP A 65 -27.18 5.64 3.48
CA ASP A 65 -28.11 5.37 2.37
C ASP A 65 -28.55 6.66 1.67
N LYS A 66 -28.95 7.67 2.43
CA LYS A 66 -29.30 8.99 1.89
C LYS A 66 -28.09 9.65 1.21
N THR A 67 -26.91 9.59 1.84
CA THR A 67 -25.68 10.15 1.27
C THR A 67 -25.35 9.49 -0.07
N ILE A 68 -25.47 8.16 -0.19
CA ILE A 68 -25.26 7.46 -1.47
C ILE A 68 -26.28 7.91 -2.51
N GLN A 69 -27.56 8.04 -2.11
CA GLN A 69 -28.62 8.49 -3.02
C GLN A 69 -28.39 9.93 -3.49
N GLU A 70 -28.01 10.86 -2.62
CA GLU A 70 -27.73 12.26 -2.96
C GLU A 70 -26.55 12.44 -3.93
N ILE A 71 -25.53 11.60 -3.81
CA ILE A 71 -24.37 11.63 -4.71
C ILE A 71 -24.74 11.17 -6.11
N HIS A 72 -25.75 10.28 -6.26
CA HIS A 72 -26.15 9.68 -7.54
C HIS A 72 -24.95 9.07 -8.31
N PRO A 73 -24.16 8.14 -7.73
CA PRO A 73 -22.99 7.60 -8.38
C PRO A 73 -23.33 6.68 -9.55
N ASP A 74 -22.56 6.75 -10.63
CA ASP A 74 -22.63 5.80 -11.74
C ASP A 74 -21.90 4.48 -11.42
N HIS A 75 -20.91 4.53 -10.55
CA HIS A 75 -20.11 3.37 -10.10
C HIS A 75 -19.83 3.48 -8.61
N ILE A 76 -19.82 2.34 -7.91
CA ILE A 76 -19.56 2.28 -6.48
C ILE A 76 -18.42 1.29 -6.20
N HIS A 77 -17.49 1.71 -5.34
CA HIS A 77 -16.36 0.91 -4.91
C HIS A 77 -16.17 1.00 -3.39
N ILE A 78 -16.18 -0.15 -2.71
CA ILE A 78 -15.88 -0.24 -1.28
C ILE A 78 -14.39 -0.57 -1.12
N ALA A 79 -13.64 0.38 -0.58
CA ALA A 79 -12.18 0.32 -0.49
C ALA A 79 -11.66 -0.42 0.74
N THR A 80 -12.46 -0.55 1.79
CA THR A 80 -12.04 -1.15 3.07
C THR A 80 -13.16 -1.94 3.73
N GLU A 81 -12.77 -2.91 4.57
CA GLU A 81 -13.67 -3.86 5.23
C GLU A 81 -14.15 -3.40 6.62
N GLY A 82 -14.01 -2.11 6.92
CA GLY A 82 -14.43 -1.56 8.21
C GLY A 82 -15.92 -1.26 8.29
N PHE A 83 -16.30 -0.41 9.26
CA PHE A 83 -17.73 -0.12 9.54
C PHE A 83 -18.45 0.53 8.36
N LEU A 84 -17.84 1.55 7.72
CA LEU A 84 -18.45 2.19 6.55
C LEU A 84 -18.62 1.18 5.42
N GLY A 85 -17.60 0.35 5.18
CA GLY A 85 -17.67 -0.71 4.20
C GLY A 85 -18.79 -1.72 4.48
N LEU A 86 -18.96 -2.14 5.74
CA LEU A 86 -20.01 -3.07 6.16
C LEU A 86 -21.43 -2.50 5.96
N PHE A 87 -21.66 -1.25 6.36
CA PHE A 87 -22.95 -0.60 6.19
C PHE A 87 -23.25 -0.37 4.70
N ALA A 88 -22.26 0.06 3.93
CA ALA A 88 -22.41 0.23 2.49
C ALA A 88 -22.75 -1.10 1.80
N ARG A 89 -21.97 -2.16 2.10
CA ARG A 89 -22.25 -3.51 1.59
C ARG A 89 -23.68 -3.95 1.87
N ARG A 90 -24.14 -3.77 3.13
CA ARG A 90 -25.52 -4.14 3.50
C ARG A 90 -26.55 -3.40 2.64
N TYR A 91 -26.43 -2.08 2.54
CA TYR A 91 -27.33 -1.26 1.74
C TYR A 91 -27.33 -1.70 0.27
N LEU A 92 -26.16 -1.77 -0.36
CA LEU A 92 -26.00 -2.12 -1.76
C LEU A 92 -26.53 -3.53 -2.08
N THR A 93 -26.30 -4.48 -1.19
CA THR A 93 -26.79 -5.86 -1.36
C THR A 93 -28.32 -5.93 -1.28
N ILE A 94 -28.94 -5.24 -0.31
CA ILE A 94 -30.41 -5.22 -0.15
C ILE A 94 -31.08 -4.61 -1.39
N HIS A 95 -30.48 -3.53 -1.91
CA HIS A 95 -31.04 -2.81 -3.07
C HIS A 95 -30.56 -3.36 -4.41
N ARG A 96 -29.76 -4.46 -4.43
CA ARG A 96 -29.20 -5.09 -5.64
C ARG A 96 -28.40 -4.13 -6.52
N ILE A 97 -27.71 -3.18 -5.90
CA ILE A 97 -26.86 -2.21 -6.58
C ILE A 97 -25.49 -2.84 -6.80
N ASN A 98 -24.96 -2.72 -8.02
CA ASN A 98 -23.63 -3.23 -8.36
C ASN A 98 -22.53 -2.45 -7.66
N TYR A 99 -21.50 -3.13 -7.18
CA TYR A 99 -20.32 -2.52 -6.59
C TYR A 99 -19.10 -3.45 -6.70
N ASN A 100 -17.92 -2.86 -6.63
CA ASN A 100 -16.67 -3.56 -6.48
C ASN A 100 -16.12 -3.39 -5.07
N THR A 101 -15.23 -4.27 -4.68
CA THR A 101 -14.49 -4.16 -3.42
C THR A 101 -12.99 -4.22 -3.66
N ALA A 102 -12.21 -3.78 -2.69
CA ALA A 102 -10.77 -3.99 -2.70
C ALA A 102 -10.31 -4.70 -1.43
N TYR A 103 -9.28 -5.54 -1.58
CA TYR A 103 -8.56 -6.19 -0.48
C TYR A 103 -7.12 -5.69 -0.49
N HIS A 104 -6.83 -4.74 0.40
CA HIS A 104 -5.54 -4.04 0.45
C HIS A 104 -4.64 -4.48 1.59
N THR A 105 -5.21 -5.05 2.64
CA THR A 105 -4.52 -5.35 3.90
C THR A 105 -4.78 -6.80 4.28
N LYS A 106 -3.79 -7.46 4.83
CA LYS A 106 -3.93 -8.79 5.44
C LYS A 106 -4.77 -8.70 6.72
N PHE A 107 -6.06 -8.49 6.53
CA PHE A 107 -7.00 -8.21 7.59
C PHE A 107 -7.11 -9.35 8.61
N PRO A 108 -7.18 -10.65 8.22
CA PRO A 108 -7.21 -11.76 9.16
C PRO A 108 -5.99 -11.81 10.07
N GLU A 109 -4.81 -11.66 9.52
CA GLU A 109 -3.56 -11.66 10.28
C GLU A 109 -3.46 -10.42 11.18
N ALA A 110 -3.92 -9.26 10.69
CA ALA A 110 -3.94 -8.03 11.48
C ALA A 110 -4.84 -8.18 12.72
N ILE A 111 -6.05 -8.73 12.56
CA ILE A 111 -6.99 -9.01 13.66
C ILE A 111 -6.39 -10.02 14.63
N LYS A 112 -5.78 -11.09 14.14
CA LYS A 112 -5.11 -12.06 15.00
C LYS A 112 -4.02 -11.41 15.86
N LYS A 113 -3.19 -10.57 15.25
CA LYS A 113 -2.10 -9.90 15.95
C LYS A 113 -2.60 -8.85 16.96
N LEU A 114 -3.64 -8.09 16.62
CA LEU A 114 -4.14 -7.01 17.47
C LEU A 114 -5.07 -7.49 18.58
N PHE A 115 -5.90 -8.47 18.27
CA PHE A 115 -7.00 -8.89 19.14
C PHE A 115 -6.94 -10.37 19.56
N GLY A 116 -5.99 -11.15 19.01
CA GLY A 116 -5.84 -12.58 19.32
C GLY A 116 -6.89 -13.49 18.68
N VAL A 117 -7.74 -12.97 17.79
CA VAL A 117 -8.78 -13.76 17.10
C VAL A 117 -8.13 -14.63 16.03
N PRO A 118 -8.32 -15.97 16.07
CA PRO A 118 -7.75 -16.87 15.07
C PRO A 118 -8.24 -16.57 13.65
N GLU A 119 -7.35 -16.71 12.68
CA GLU A 119 -7.64 -16.46 11.25
C GLU A 119 -8.76 -17.35 10.70
N THR A 120 -8.94 -18.53 11.27
CA THR A 120 -10.02 -19.46 10.94
C THR A 120 -11.43 -18.86 11.10
N PHE A 121 -11.59 -17.88 11.98
CA PHE A 121 -12.86 -17.15 12.16
C PHE A 121 -12.94 -15.91 11.27
N THR A 122 -11.82 -15.28 10.99
CA THR A 122 -11.81 -14.01 10.24
C THR A 122 -11.87 -14.22 8.73
N TRP A 123 -11.28 -15.29 8.19
CA TRP A 123 -11.37 -15.59 6.76
C TRP A 123 -12.80 -15.79 6.24
N PRO A 124 -13.69 -16.57 6.91
CA PRO A 124 -15.08 -16.66 6.50
C PRO A 124 -15.82 -15.31 6.49
N MET A 125 -15.51 -14.44 7.47
CA MET A 125 -16.09 -13.09 7.55
C MET A 125 -15.64 -12.23 6.38
N ILE A 126 -14.36 -12.21 6.05
CA ILE A 126 -13.81 -11.44 4.93
C ILE A 126 -14.35 -11.99 3.59
N ARG A 127 -14.38 -13.31 3.41
CA ARG A 127 -14.99 -13.93 2.24
C ARG A 127 -16.46 -13.52 2.10
N TRP A 128 -17.23 -13.56 3.18
CA TRP A 128 -18.63 -13.10 3.18
C TRP A 128 -18.73 -11.62 2.82
N PHE A 129 -17.83 -10.76 3.33
CA PHE A 129 -17.82 -9.34 3.01
C PHE A 129 -17.71 -9.10 1.50
N HIS A 130 -16.84 -9.81 0.83
CA HIS A 130 -16.60 -9.65 -0.61
C HIS A 130 -17.57 -10.43 -1.50
N SER A 131 -18.34 -11.39 -0.98
CA SER A 131 -19.08 -12.38 -1.76
C SER A 131 -20.05 -11.82 -2.80
N ASN A 132 -20.63 -10.65 -2.56
CA ASN A 132 -21.62 -10.01 -3.44
C ASN A 132 -21.02 -8.92 -4.35
N SER A 133 -19.71 -8.68 -4.29
CA SER A 133 -19.05 -7.73 -5.17
C SER A 133 -18.88 -8.30 -6.59
N ASN A 134 -18.97 -7.46 -7.61
CA ASN A 134 -18.74 -7.84 -8.99
C ASN A 134 -17.29 -8.19 -9.28
N ALA A 135 -16.37 -7.53 -8.58
CA ALA A 135 -14.95 -7.82 -8.61
C ALA A 135 -14.30 -7.47 -7.26
N VAL A 136 -13.31 -8.26 -6.88
CA VAL A 136 -12.41 -7.98 -5.74
C VAL A 136 -11.06 -7.56 -6.30
N LEU A 137 -10.69 -6.30 -6.10
CA LEU A 137 -9.40 -5.77 -6.54
C LEU A 137 -8.36 -5.99 -5.45
N THR A 138 -7.25 -6.63 -5.77
CA THR A 138 -6.16 -6.87 -4.83
C THR A 138 -4.79 -6.55 -5.44
N THR A 139 -3.77 -6.40 -4.61
CA THR A 139 -2.53 -5.74 -5.00
C THR A 139 -1.61 -6.56 -5.89
N THR A 140 -1.55 -7.88 -5.68
CA THR A 140 -0.53 -8.75 -6.28
C THR A 140 -1.11 -10.09 -6.72
N LYS A 141 -0.36 -10.82 -7.55
CA LYS A 141 -0.74 -12.18 -7.99
C LYS A 141 -0.77 -13.17 -6.82
N SER A 142 0.22 -13.10 -5.93
CA SER A 142 0.25 -13.97 -4.75
C SER A 142 -0.95 -13.73 -3.83
N MET A 143 -1.45 -12.50 -3.75
CA MET A 143 -2.66 -12.17 -3.01
C MET A 143 -3.91 -12.74 -3.70
N VAL A 144 -3.97 -12.76 -5.03
CA VAL A 144 -5.06 -13.43 -5.77
C VAL A 144 -5.09 -14.92 -5.44
N GLU A 145 -3.92 -15.58 -5.41
CA GLU A 145 -3.80 -17.00 -5.07
C GLU A 145 -4.23 -17.27 -3.62
N GLU A 146 -3.83 -16.40 -2.69
CA GLU A 146 -4.24 -16.49 -1.29
C GLU A 146 -5.76 -16.38 -1.14
N LEU A 147 -6.39 -15.38 -1.74
CA LEU A 147 -7.85 -15.23 -1.69
C LEU A 147 -8.57 -16.45 -2.29
N LYS A 148 -8.08 -16.97 -3.42
CA LYS A 148 -8.63 -18.20 -4.03
C LYS A 148 -8.48 -19.41 -3.12
N SER A 149 -7.34 -19.57 -2.44
CA SER A 149 -7.11 -20.67 -1.50
C SER A 149 -8.06 -20.63 -0.30
N HIS A 150 -8.54 -19.43 0.06
CA HIS A 150 -9.55 -19.22 1.10
C HIS A 150 -11.00 -19.26 0.57
N GLY A 151 -11.20 -19.74 -0.66
CA GLY A 151 -12.51 -20.02 -1.24
C GLY A 151 -13.29 -18.80 -1.72
N PHE A 152 -12.62 -17.73 -2.13
CA PHE A 152 -13.26 -16.61 -2.80
C PHE A 152 -13.71 -17.05 -4.20
N GLY A 153 -15.00 -16.94 -4.49
CA GLY A 153 -15.61 -17.32 -5.76
C GLY A 153 -15.80 -16.14 -6.75
N ASN A 154 -15.41 -14.94 -6.37
CA ASN A 154 -15.59 -13.74 -7.17
C ASN A 154 -14.55 -13.64 -8.29
N ASN A 155 -14.78 -12.69 -9.22
CA ASN A 155 -13.75 -12.21 -10.12
C ASN A 155 -12.69 -11.43 -9.30
N ILE A 156 -11.54 -12.05 -9.03
CA ILE A 156 -10.43 -11.43 -8.31
C ILE A 156 -9.45 -10.86 -9.32
N VAL A 157 -9.20 -9.57 -9.24
CA VAL A 157 -8.40 -8.82 -10.19
C VAL A 157 -7.13 -8.29 -9.53
N THR A 158 -5.98 -8.57 -10.14
CA THR A 158 -4.73 -7.92 -9.73
C THR A 158 -4.76 -6.46 -10.14
N TRP A 159 -4.87 -5.59 -9.16
CA TRP A 159 -4.87 -4.15 -9.33
C TRP A 159 -3.52 -3.57 -8.86
N THR A 160 -2.65 -3.36 -9.81
CA THR A 160 -1.29 -2.86 -9.58
C THR A 160 -1.27 -1.45 -8.96
N ARG A 161 -0.09 -1.01 -8.59
CA ARG A 161 0.22 0.33 -8.12
C ARG A 161 1.13 1.03 -9.11
N GLY A 162 1.27 2.33 -8.93
CA GLY A 162 2.15 3.16 -9.76
C GLY A 162 3.10 4.00 -8.91
N VAL A 163 4.00 4.66 -9.59
CA VAL A 163 4.91 5.66 -9.05
C VAL A 163 4.85 6.91 -9.92
N ASP A 164 4.94 8.06 -9.27
CA ASP A 164 5.03 9.36 -9.98
C ASP A 164 6.46 9.54 -10.50
N ARG A 165 6.63 9.40 -11.81
CA ARG A 165 7.92 9.47 -12.49
C ARG A 165 8.42 10.88 -12.74
N GLU A 166 7.61 11.89 -12.55
CA GLU A 166 8.09 13.27 -12.55
C GLU A 166 8.88 13.56 -11.29
N ILE A 167 8.48 12.93 -10.16
CA ILE A 167 9.14 13.07 -8.87
C ILE A 167 10.23 12.01 -8.68
N PHE A 168 9.88 10.73 -8.85
CA PHE A 168 10.78 9.59 -8.62
C PHE A 168 11.43 9.17 -9.92
N LYS A 169 12.65 9.67 -10.16
CA LYS A 169 13.47 9.38 -11.33
C LYS A 169 14.96 9.41 -10.97
N PRO A 170 15.81 8.73 -11.74
CA PRO A 170 17.25 8.80 -11.53
C PRO A 170 17.77 10.23 -11.70
N THR A 171 18.81 10.55 -10.96
CA THR A 171 19.60 11.78 -11.12
C THR A 171 21.10 11.44 -11.13
N GLU A 172 21.91 12.37 -11.56
CA GLU A 172 23.35 12.29 -11.33
C GLU A 172 23.62 12.17 -9.83
N ARG A 173 24.47 11.26 -9.48
CA ARG A 173 24.80 10.95 -8.10
C ARG A 173 26.29 10.96 -7.89
N LYS A 174 26.72 11.49 -6.75
CA LYS A 174 28.09 11.36 -6.29
C LYS A 174 28.30 9.99 -5.64
N VAL A 175 29.46 9.41 -5.84
CA VAL A 175 29.83 8.19 -5.11
C VAL A 175 29.93 8.52 -3.64
N ASN A 176 29.22 7.78 -2.81
CA ASN A 176 29.23 7.99 -1.37
C ASN A 176 30.55 7.49 -0.76
N GLU A 177 31.13 8.22 0.20
CA GLU A 177 32.30 7.76 0.98
C GLU A 177 31.99 6.54 1.81
N LYS A 178 30.74 6.46 2.32
CA LYS A 178 30.18 5.30 3.05
C LYS A 178 28.94 4.83 2.33
N LEU A 179 28.73 3.52 2.33
CA LEU A 179 27.49 2.95 1.77
C LEU A 179 26.24 3.54 2.48
N VAL A 180 25.30 4.02 1.71
CA VAL A 180 24.02 4.55 2.23
C VAL A 180 22.94 3.47 2.09
N LEU A 181 22.55 2.90 3.22
CA LEU A 181 21.45 1.94 3.33
C LEU A 181 20.21 2.69 3.83
N LEU A 182 19.18 2.72 3.00
CA LEU A 182 17.95 3.48 3.24
C LEU A 182 16.78 2.57 3.57
N ASN A 183 16.01 2.92 4.60
CA ASN A 183 14.66 2.43 4.78
C ASN A 183 13.68 3.62 4.81
N VAL A 184 12.52 3.42 4.21
CA VAL A 184 11.42 4.40 4.18
C VAL A 184 10.14 3.71 4.61
N GLY A 185 9.42 4.32 5.53
CA GLY A 185 8.13 3.84 5.96
C GLY A 185 7.80 4.18 7.41
N ARG A 186 6.61 3.75 7.83
CA ARG A 186 6.14 3.93 9.20
C ARG A 186 7.06 3.22 10.20
N VAL A 187 7.46 3.96 11.24
CA VAL A 187 8.33 3.42 12.29
C VAL A 187 7.48 2.69 13.33
N SER A 188 7.23 1.41 13.07
CA SER A 188 6.33 0.55 13.85
C SER A 188 6.82 -0.89 13.91
N LYS A 189 6.33 -1.66 14.89
CA LYS A 189 6.80 -3.03 15.17
C LYS A 189 6.56 -3.99 14.01
N GLU A 190 5.44 -3.87 13.32
CA GLU A 190 5.05 -4.74 12.20
C GLU A 190 5.99 -4.61 11.00
N LYS A 191 6.70 -3.48 10.86
CA LYS A 191 7.66 -3.26 9.77
C LYS A 191 9.01 -3.96 9.99
N ASN A 192 9.19 -4.63 11.13
CA ASN A 192 10.39 -5.46 11.41
C ASN A 192 11.72 -4.69 11.29
N LEU A 193 11.69 -3.37 11.56
CA LEU A 193 12.81 -2.45 11.34
C LEU A 193 14.04 -2.78 12.17
N GLU A 194 13.88 -3.45 13.32
CA GLU A 194 14.98 -3.86 14.17
C GLU A 194 15.98 -4.77 13.45
N GLN A 195 15.53 -5.56 12.46
CA GLN A 195 16.44 -6.38 11.66
C GLN A 195 17.40 -5.53 10.82
N PHE A 196 16.93 -4.39 10.33
CA PHE A 196 17.75 -3.41 9.63
C PHE A 196 18.67 -2.65 10.59
N TYR A 197 18.14 -2.19 11.74
CA TYR A 197 18.89 -1.36 12.68
C TYR A 197 20.02 -2.14 13.37
N LYS A 198 19.75 -3.38 13.82
CA LYS A 198 20.72 -4.24 14.50
C LYS A 198 21.79 -4.81 13.57
N MET A 199 21.55 -4.78 12.27
CA MET A 199 22.47 -5.37 11.31
C MET A 199 23.82 -4.67 11.37
N ASN A 200 24.89 -5.43 11.62
CA ASN A 200 26.25 -4.94 11.51
C ASN A 200 26.71 -5.07 10.05
N TYR A 201 26.71 -3.97 9.32
CA TYR A 201 27.20 -3.91 7.94
C TYR A 201 28.39 -2.95 7.88
N PRO A 202 29.55 -3.38 7.32
CA PRO A 202 30.77 -2.58 7.37
C PRO A 202 30.66 -1.31 6.55
N ASN A 203 31.27 -0.24 7.04
CA ASN A 203 31.40 1.06 6.37
C ASN A 203 30.09 1.58 5.76
N CYS A 204 28.98 1.54 6.51
CA CYS A 204 27.70 2.02 6.06
C CYS A 204 27.10 3.12 6.97
N GLN A 205 26.26 3.95 6.36
CA GLN A 205 25.32 4.82 7.04
C GLN A 205 23.92 4.25 6.85
N LYS A 206 23.19 4.06 7.95
CA LYS A 206 21.77 3.66 7.92
C LYS A 206 20.90 4.88 8.06
N ILE A 207 19.96 5.05 7.14
CA ILE A 207 19.00 6.16 7.16
C ILE A 207 17.58 5.59 7.26
N GLN A 208 16.82 6.10 8.21
CA GLN A 208 15.40 5.83 8.37
C GLN A 208 14.58 7.09 8.07
N VAL A 209 13.77 7.04 7.02
CA VAL A 209 12.77 8.10 6.70
C VAL A 209 11.39 7.63 7.16
N GLY A 210 10.67 8.52 7.82
CA GLY A 210 9.31 8.27 8.29
C GLY A 210 9.15 8.51 9.77
N ASP A 211 7.90 8.44 10.22
CA ASP A 211 7.48 8.60 11.60
C ASP A 211 6.63 7.39 12.04
N GLY A 212 6.36 7.29 13.33
CA GLY A 212 5.50 6.24 13.86
C GLY A 212 5.65 6.02 15.36
N PRO A 213 4.81 5.13 15.92
CA PRO A 213 4.71 4.95 17.37
C PRO A 213 6.01 4.48 18.04
N MET A 214 6.92 3.86 17.28
CA MET A 214 8.18 3.35 17.83
C MET A 214 9.36 4.32 17.64
N LEU A 215 9.19 5.47 16.97
CA LEU A 215 10.28 6.37 16.61
C LEU A 215 11.09 6.81 17.84
N LYS A 216 10.43 7.30 18.88
CA LYS A 216 11.10 7.79 20.12
C LYS A 216 11.90 6.69 20.82
N GLU A 217 11.39 5.46 20.83
CA GLU A 217 12.08 4.31 21.42
C GLU A 217 13.29 3.94 20.57
N TYR A 218 13.13 3.87 19.25
CA TYR A 218 14.20 3.41 18.36
C TYR A 218 15.35 4.42 18.23
N ILE A 219 15.08 5.73 18.27
CA ILE A 219 16.14 6.75 18.34
C ILE A 219 17.06 6.50 19.55
N LYS A 220 16.49 6.20 20.73
CA LYS A 220 17.28 5.93 21.94
C LYS A 220 18.05 4.60 21.87
N ARG A 221 17.44 3.60 21.24
CA ARG A 221 17.98 2.23 21.20
C ARG A 221 19.00 2.01 20.10
N TYR A 222 18.93 2.78 19.02
CA TYR A 222 19.77 2.63 17.81
C TYR A 222 20.40 3.98 17.43
N PRO A 223 21.35 4.51 18.23
CA PRO A 223 21.93 5.84 18.00
C PRO A 223 22.75 5.93 16.71
N ASP A 224 23.19 4.79 16.16
CA ASP A 224 23.94 4.71 14.90
C ASP A 224 23.06 4.81 13.64
N VAL A 225 21.74 4.87 13.81
CA VAL A 225 20.78 5.04 12.72
C VAL A 225 20.39 6.51 12.63
N ASN A 226 20.47 7.07 11.43
CA ASN A 226 20.04 8.45 11.17
C ASN A 226 18.53 8.49 10.92
N PHE A 227 17.76 8.91 11.91
CA PHE A 227 16.31 9.09 11.82
C PHE A 227 16.00 10.51 11.37
N VAL A 228 15.48 10.68 10.16
CA VAL A 228 15.26 12.00 9.53
C VAL A 228 13.80 12.46 9.52
N GLY A 229 12.91 11.67 10.13
CA GLY A 229 11.48 11.98 10.19
C GLY A 229 10.76 11.83 8.85
N THR A 230 9.52 12.31 8.79
CA THR A 230 8.70 12.30 7.57
C THR A 230 9.23 13.32 6.56
N LYS A 231 9.18 12.96 5.28
CA LYS A 231 9.61 13.79 4.15
C LYS A 231 8.49 13.95 3.12
N CYS A 232 8.45 15.07 2.43
CA CYS A 232 7.60 15.21 1.25
C CYS A 232 8.15 14.39 0.08
N SER A 233 7.35 14.18 -0.95
CA SER A 233 7.72 13.29 -2.07
C SER A 233 9.00 13.72 -2.78
N ALA A 234 9.23 15.04 -2.95
CA ALA A 234 10.44 15.54 -3.60
C ALA A 234 11.70 15.30 -2.75
N GLU A 235 11.63 15.54 -1.43
CA GLU A 235 12.72 15.23 -0.52
C GLU A 235 12.98 13.71 -0.46
N LEU A 236 11.90 12.92 -0.45
CA LEU A 236 11.96 11.47 -0.40
C LEU A 236 12.65 10.90 -1.65
N ALA A 237 12.35 11.44 -2.84
CA ALA A 237 13.02 11.07 -4.08
C ALA A 237 14.54 11.28 -3.95
N HIS A 238 14.98 12.38 -3.33
CA HIS A 238 16.40 12.65 -3.11
C HIS A 238 17.05 11.57 -2.22
N TYR A 239 16.39 11.12 -1.15
CA TYR A 239 16.90 10.02 -0.33
C TYR A 239 17.06 8.73 -1.12
N TYR A 240 16.08 8.37 -1.95
CA TYR A 240 16.20 7.20 -2.82
C TYR A 240 17.35 7.35 -3.82
N GLN A 241 17.47 8.49 -4.49
CA GLN A 241 18.53 8.76 -5.48
C GLN A 241 19.93 8.60 -4.87
N GLN A 242 20.13 9.06 -3.64
CA GLN A 242 21.43 9.01 -2.96
C GLN A 242 21.72 7.67 -2.29
N ALA A 243 20.73 6.82 -2.05
CA ALA A 243 20.92 5.51 -1.46
C ALA A 243 21.64 4.54 -2.38
N ASP A 244 22.53 3.71 -1.81
CA ASP A 244 23.17 2.59 -2.52
C ASP A 244 22.21 1.40 -2.61
N VAL A 245 21.51 1.10 -1.52
CA VAL A 245 20.48 0.04 -1.46
C VAL A 245 19.30 0.53 -0.62
N PHE A 246 18.11 0.28 -1.13
CA PHE A 246 16.89 0.39 -0.36
C PHE A 246 16.63 -0.92 0.39
N VAL A 247 16.60 -0.88 1.72
CA VAL A 247 16.45 -2.06 2.57
C VAL A 247 15.00 -2.16 3.03
N PHE A 248 14.31 -3.24 2.67
CA PHE A 248 12.92 -3.51 3.00
C PHE A 248 12.79 -4.73 3.92
N PRO A 249 12.87 -4.53 5.26
CA PRO A 249 12.87 -5.63 6.23
C PRO A 249 11.47 -6.15 6.59
N SER A 250 10.41 -5.53 6.04
CA SER A 250 9.03 -5.92 6.34
C SER A 250 8.72 -7.33 5.83
N ARG A 251 7.89 -8.04 6.60
CA ARG A 251 7.35 -9.37 6.24
C ARG A 251 5.82 -9.37 6.09
N TRP A 252 5.21 -8.17 6.12
CA TRP A 252 3.76 -8.03 6.26
C TRP A 252 3.08 -7.19 5.19
N ASP A 253 3.83 -6.56 4.33
CA ASP A 253 3.28 -5.70 3.29
C ASP A 253 2.67 -6.52 2.16
N THR A 254 1.49 -6.12 1.72
CA THR A 254 0.81 -6.73 0.57
C THR A 254 1.40 -6.30 -0.77
N PHE A 255 2.11 -5.15 -0.80
CA PHE A 255 2.76 -4.62 -2.00
C PHE A 255 4.08 -3.91 -1.67
N GLY A 256 4.02 -2.79 -0.92
CA GLY A 256 5.19 -1.97 -0.59
C GLY A 256 5.50 -0.92 -1.66
N LEU A 257 4.69 0.14 -1.74
CA LEU A 257 4.89 1.29 -2.67
C LEU A 257 6.32 1.82 -2.65
N VAL A 258 6.92 1.89 -1.47
CA VAL A 258 8.29 2.39 -1.27
C VAL A 258 9.36 1.60 -2.05
N MET A 259 9.10 0.32 -2.39
CA MET A 259 10.01 -0.46 -3.23
C MET A 259 9.99 0.03 -4.69
N ILE A 260 8.81 0.31 -5.24
CA ILE A 260 8.70 0.81 -6.61
C ILE A 260 9.18 2.26 -6.73
N GLU A 261 9.05 3.07 -5.67
CA GLU A 261 9.63 4.41 -5.59
C GLU A 261 11.17 4.36 -5.62
N ALA A 262 11.77 3.46 -4.82
CA ALA A 262 13.22 3.23 -4.84
C ALA A 262 13.71 2.79 -6.23
N MET A 263 13.05 1.79 -6.83
CA MET A 263 13.40 1.29 -8.16
C MET A 263 13.21 2.36 -9.25
N ALA A 264 12.21 3.23 -9.12
CA ALA A 264 12.01 4.35 -10.05
C ALA A 264 13.13 5.39 -9.96
N CYS A 265 13.83 5.49 -8.84
CA CYS A 265 15.06 6.29 -8.67
C CYS A 265 16.33 5.51 -9.08
N GLY A 266 16.20 4.30 -9.61
CA GLY A 266 17.32 3.42 -9.96
C GLY A 266 17.98 2.79 -8.74
N THR A 267 17.34 2.79 -7.58
CA THR A 267 17.93 2.23 -6.34
C THR A 267 17.48 0.79 -6.15
N PRO A 268 18.43 -0.18 -6.13
CA PRO A 268 18.10 -1.58 -5.97
C PRO A 268 17.52 -1.87 -4.58
N VAL A 269 16.64 -2.88 -4.51
CA VAL A 269 15.96 -3.27 -3.27
C VAL A 269 16.59 -4.52 -2.67
N ALA A 270 16.81 -4.53 -1.36
CA ALA A 270 17.14 -5.73 -0.59
C ALA A 270 15.96 -6.07 0.35
N ALA A 271 15.43 -7.29 0.24
CA ALA A 271 14.22 -7.69 0.97
C ALA A 271 14.27 -9.18 1.38
N TYR A 272 13.31 -9.59 2.22
CA TYR A 272 13.02 -11.00 2.45
C TYR A 272 12.16 -11.58 1.33
N PRO A 273 12.27 -12.88 0.99
CA PRO A 273 11.46 -13.56 -0.01
C PRO A 273 10.06 -13.89 0.56
N VAL A 274 9.28 -12.87 0.78
CA VAL A 274 7.91 -12.96 1.33
C VAL A 274 6.92 -12.24 0.42
N GLN A 275 5.64 -12.45 0.64
CA GLN A 275 4.58 -11.79 -0.10
C GLN A 275 4.75 -10.26 -0.06
N GLY A 276 4.45 -9.59 -1.17
CA GLY A 276 4.82 -8.23 -1.46
C GLY A 276 6.12 -8.19 -2.24
N PRO A 277 7.31 -8.35 -1.62
CA PRO A 277 8.59 -8.44 -2.35
C PRO A 277 8.61 -9.43 -3.51
N ILE A 278 8.10 -10.66 -3.36
CA ILE A 278 8.10 -11.68 -4.44
C ILE A 278 7.29 -11.28 -5.67
N ASP A 279 6.33 -10.37 -5.52
CA ASP A 279 5.48 -9.89 -6.62
C ASP A 279 6.02 -8.61 -7.26
N VAL A 280 6.86 -7.86 -6.52
CA VAL A 280 7.31 -6.51 -6.90
C VAL A 280 8.74 -6.53 -7.42
N ILE A 281 9.61 -7.33 -6.82
CA ILE A 281 11.04 -7.40 -7.14
C ILE A 281 11.25 -8.45 -8.23
N ASP A 282 11.85 -8.03 -9.35
CA ASP A 282 12.45 -8.96 -10.31
C ASP A 282 13.84 -9.32 -9.75
N ASN A 283 13.95 -10.52 -9.14
CA ASN A 283 15.17 -10.94 -8.40
C ASN A 283 16.41 -10.89 -9.28
N ASP A 284 17.52 -10.42 -8.72
CA ASP A 284 18.81 -10.21 -9.40
C ASP A 284 18.77 -9.17 -10.56
N ILE A 285 17.66 -8.40 -10.68
CA ILE A 285 17.52 -7.32 -11.67
C ILE A 285 17.15 -6.01 -10.98
N THR A 286 16.00 -5.96 -10.27
CA THR A 286 15.54 -4.74 -9.60
C THR A 286 15.84 -4.75 -8.10
N GLY A 287 16.27 -5.87 -7.59
CA GLY A 287 16.63 -6.07 -6.20
C GLY A 287 16.99 -7.51 -5.95
N VAL A 288 17.31 -7.83 -4.71
CA VAL A 288 17.65 -9.18 -4.26
C VAL A 288 16.82 -9.56 -3.06
N MET A 289 16.25 -10.75 -3.11
CA MET A 289 15.54 -11.34 -1.98
C MET A 289 16.36 -12.50 -1.40
N ASP A 290 16.60 -12.45 -0.08
CA ASP A 290 17.32 -13.51 0.63
C ASP A 290 16.80 -13.64 2.06
N ALA A 291 16.87 -14.84 2.63
CA ALA A 291 16.51 -15.08 4.04
C ALA A 291 17.44 -14.32 5.00
N ASN A 292 18.65 -14.00 4.55
CA ASN A 292 19.60 -13.15 5.24
C ASN A 292 19.68 -11.78 4.56
N LEU A 293 19.21 -10.75 5.25
CA LEU A 293 19.13 -9.39 4.71
C LEU A 293 20.51 -8.80 4.34
N SER A 294 21.58 -9.16 5.08
CA SER A 294 22.94 -8.72 4.75
C SER A 294 23.43 -9.34 3.43
N THR A 295 23.06 -10.59 3.15
CA THR A 295 23.34 -11.25 1.87
C THR A 295 22.57 -10.57 0.74
N ALA A 296 21.30 -10.25 0.96
CA ALA A 296 20.50 -9.51 -0.02
C ALA A 296 21.13 -8.15 -0.36
N ILE A 297 21.56 -7.39 0.65
CA ILE A 297 22.22 -6.08 0.46
C ILE A 297 23.52 -6.25 -0.34
N LYS A 298 24.38 -7.21 0.04
CA LYS A 298 25.65 -7.43 -0.65
C LYS A 298 25.45 -7.68 -2.15
N LYS A 299 24.50 -8.53 -2.51
CA LYS A 299 24.21 -8.83 -3.92
C LYS A 299 23.51 -7.67 -4.62
N ALA A 300 22.64 -6.91 -3.91
CA ALA A 300 21.95 -5.77 -4.49
C ALA A 300 22.89 -4.61 -4.87
N LEU A 301 24.02 -4.47 -4.19
CA LEU A 301 25.06 -3.47 -4.52
C LEU A 301 25.70 -3.69 -5.90
N ASP A 302 25.71 -4.93 -6.41
CA ASP A 302 26.27 -5.28 -7.71
C ASP A 302 25.29 -5.07 -8.87
N LEU A 303 24.02 -4.68 -8.58
CA LEU A 303 23.00 -4.49 -9.62
C LEU A 303 23.18 -3.18 -10.36
N ASP A 304 22.96 -3.23 -11.68
CA ASP A 304 22.98 -2.06 -12.55
C ASP A 304 21.73 -1.19 -12.30
N ARG A 305 21.94 0.03 -11.84
CA ARG A 305 20.89 0.99 -11.49
C ARG A 305 20.05 1.43 -12.71
N GLU A 306 20.62 1.45 -13.91
CA GLU A 306 19.87 1.74 -15.12
C GLU A 306 18.88 0.62 -15.43
N ASN A 307 19.28 -0.63 -15.29
CA ASN A 307 18.39 -1.78 -15.41
C ASN A 307 17.28 -1.79 -14.34
N VAL A 308 17.62 -1.43 -13.09
CA VAL A 308 16.62 -1.26 -12.02
C VAL A 308 15.56 -0.25 -12.44
N TYR A 309 15.96 0.92 -12.91
CA TYR A 309 15.05 1.96 -13.38
C TYR A 309 14.20 1.47 -14.55
N ASN A 310 14.82 0.94 -15.60
CA ASN A 310 14.13 0.50 -16.82
C ASN A 310 13.07 -0.57 -16.52
N LYS A 311 13.35 -1.52 -15.66
CA LYS A 311 12.37 -2.55 -15.23
C LYS A 311 11.24 -2.00 -14.37
N SER A 312 11.47 -0.89 -13.66
CA SER A 312 10.44 -0.26 -12.84
C SER A 312 9.36 0.48 -13.67
N ILE A 313 9.59 0.69 -14.99
CA ILE A 313 8.65 1.42 -15.87
C ILE A 313 7.26 0.78 -15.93
N LYS A 314 7.16 -0.53 -15.69
CA LYS A 314 5.88 -1.25 -15.60
C LYS A 314 4.93 -0.73 -14.51
N TRP A 315 5.45 -0.04 -13.50
CA TRP A 315 4.67 0.49 -12.39
C TRP A 315 4.22 1.92 -12.68
N SER A 316 3.00 2.09 -13.22
CA SER A 316 2.43 3.40 -13.54
C SER A 316 1.02 3.56 -12.98
N TRP A 317 0.67 4.77 -12.54
CA TRP A 317 -0.68 5.11 -12.07
C TRP A 317 -1.69 5.11 -13.22
N GLU A 318 -1.26 5.40 -14.44
CA GLU A 318 -2.11 5.26 -15.63
C GLU A 318 -2.57 3.80 -15.82
N ARG A 319 -1.64 2.86 -15.73
CA ARG A 319 -1.97 1.42 -15.79
C ARG A 319 -2.88 0.99 -14.66
N ALA A 320 -2.65 1.51 -13.44
CA ALA A 320 -3.52 1.24 -12.30
C ALA A 320 -4.95 1.76 -12.55
N TRP A 321 -5.07 2.96 -13.12
CA TRP A 321 -6.35 3.53 -13.51
C TRP A 321 -7.06 2.70 -14.58
N GLU A 322 -6.38 2.29 -15.64
CA GLU A 322 -6.94 1.45 -16.70
C GLU A 322 -7.56 0.15 -16.14
N ILE A 323 -6.82 -0.53 -15.24
CA ILE A 323 -7.32 -1.75 -14.57
C ILE A 323 -8.53 -1.42 -13.71
N PHE A 324 -8.48 -0.37 -12.91
CA PHE A 324 -9.60 0.04 -12.07
C PHE A 324 -10.84 0.35 -12.91
N ARG A 325 -10.70 1.22 -13.91
CA ARG A 325 -11.77 1.61 -14.84
C ARG A 325 -12.38 0.42 -15.58
N GLY A 326 -11.55 -0.50 -16.07
CA GLY A 326 -11.98 -1.69 -16.79
C GLY A 326 -12.86 -2.65 -15.98
N ASN A 327 -12.81 -2.55 -14.66
CA ASN A 327 -13.59 -3.36 -13.74
C ASN A 327 -14.81 -2.62 -13.14
N LEU A 328 -15.01 -1.34 -13.45
CA LEU A 328 -16.19 -0.61 -12.99
C LEU A 328 -17.47 -1.22 -13.60
N ARG A 329 -18.51 -1.35 -12.79
CA ARG A 329 -19.84 -1.77 -13.21
C ARG A 329 -20.84 -0.66 -12.92
N SER A 330 -21.85 -0.50 -13.78
CA SER A 330 -22.91 0.48 -13.53
C SER A 330 -23.62 0.14 -12.23
N SER A 331 -23.86 1.14 -11.40
CA SER A 331 -24.67 1.04 -10.19
C SER A 331 -26.19 1.02 -10.47
N LYS A 332 -26.58 1.29 -11.73
CA LYS A 332 -27.97 1.30 -12.23
C LYS A 332 -28.34 -0.05 -12.79
#